data_e5d76c7f9cea0d3e1fe0e515183c4a52
#
_entry.id   e5d76c7f9cea0d3e1fe0e515183c4a52
#
_cell.length_a   1.000
_cell.length_b   1.000
_cell.length_c   1.000
_cell.angle_alpha   90.00
_cell.angle_beta   90.00
_cell.angle_gamma   90.00
#
_symmetry.space_group_name_H-M   'P 1'
#
loop_
_entity.id
_entity.type
_entity.pdbx_description
1 polymer ?
#
loop_
_entity_poly.entity_id
_entity_poly.type
_entity_poly.pdbx_seq_one_letter_code
_entity_poly.pdbx_strand_id
1 'polypeptide(L)'
;MASLKEVKGRILSANNTLKITSAMKMVASAKLHKAQEVIEGMLPYERQMSAIMTHFLQTGGKTESPFATQREAKRIALVIFSSNSSLCGGFNSNVIRSYHQWLDEHAQMAKENLIIYPVGRKIADAVKKSGFTPAGDYTHMADKPNYTECESLAAELCCLLYTSDAADE
;
A
#
# COMPACT_ATOMS: atom_id res chain seq x y z
N MET A 1 44.44 2.01 -25.48
CA MET A 1 43.35 1.77 -26.45
C MET A 1 42.72 0.41 -26.14
N ALA A 2 41.39 0.30 -26.11
CA ALA A 2 40.74 -0.99 -25.87
C ALA A 2 41.03 -1.98 -27.00
N SER A 3 41.35 -3.22 -26.65
CA SER A 3 41.61 -4.29 -27.64
C SER A 3 40.32 -4.63 -28.40
N LEU A 4 40.46 -4.99 -29.69
CA LEU A 4 39.31 -5.45 -30.51
C LEU A 4 38.54 -6.59 -29.85
N LYS A 5 39.24 -7.47 -29.13
CA LYS A 5 38.65 -8.58 -28.37
C LYS A 5 37.78 -8.06 -27.21
N GLU A 6 38.24 -7.02 -26.53
CA GLU A 6 37.48 -6.38 -25.43
C GLU A 6 36.23 -5.71 -25.94
N VAL A 7 36.28 -4.98 -27.05
CA VAL A 7 35.10 -4.34 -27.66
C VAL A 7 34.06 -5.38 -28.11
N LYS A 8 34.51 -6.49 -28.75
CA LYS A 8 33.61 -7.59 -29.10
C LYS A 8 32.97 -8.23 -27.88
N GLY A 9 33.71 -8.40 -26.78
CA GLY A 9 33.18 -8.91 -25.53
C GLY A 9 32.09 -8.00 -24.94
N ARG A 10 32.30 -6.67 -24.96
CA ARG A 10 31.31 -5.68 -24.49
C ARG A 10 30.06 -5.68 -25.35
N ILE A 11 30.18 -5.79 -26.68
CA ILE A 11 29.03 -5.88 -27.59
C ILE A 11 28.23 -7.14 -27.30
N LEU A 12 28.88 -8.30 -27.13
CA LEU A 12 28.19 -9.55 -26.80
C LEU A 12 27.46 -9.46 -25.48
N SER A 13 28.08 -8.90 -24.44
CA SER A 13 27.48 -8.68 -23.12
C SER A 13 26.28 -7.75 -23.21
N ALA A 14 26.37 -6.62 -23.92
CA ALA A 14 25.29 -5.70 -24.14
C ALA A 14 24.10 -6.35 -24.86
N ASN A 15 24.36 -7.15 -25.90
CA ASN A 15 23.34 -7.87 -26.64
C ASN A 15 22.63 -8.92 -25.76
N ASN A 16 23.35 -9.64 -24.90
CA ASN A 16 22.78 -10.60 -23.98
C ASN A 16 21.90 -9.88 -22.93
N THR A 17 22.38 -8.77 -22.38
CA THR A 17 21.62 -7.95 -21.45
C THR A 17 20.33 -7.41 -22.09
N LEU A 18 20.42 -6.96 -23.35
CA LEU A 18 19.25 -6.49 -24.12
C LEU A 18 18.18 -7.58 -24.24
N LYS A 19 18.58 -8.81 -24.60
CA LYS A 19 17.66 -9.95 -24.72
C LYS A 19 16.97 -10.27 -23.41
N ILE A 20 17.72 -10.30 -22.30
CA ILE A 20 17.17 -10.57 -20.96
C ILE A 20 16.20 -9.46 -20.56
N THR A 21 16.60 -8.20 -20.74
CA THR A 21 15.75 -7.05 -20.39
C THR A 21 14.46 -7.00 -21.22
N SER A 22 14.56 -7.36 -22.52
CA SER A 22 13.39 -7.45 -23.40
C SER A 22 12.41 -8.53 -22.92
N ALA A 23 12.90 -9.70 -22.51
CA ALA A 23 12.08 -10.74 -21.93
C ALA A 23 11.41 -10.29 -20.60
N MET A 24 12.18 -9.63 -19.73
CA MET A 24 11.62 -9.06 -18.49
C MET A 24 10.54 -8.01 -18.76
N LYS A 25 10.72 -7.16 -19.78
CA LYS A 25 9.72 -6.19 -20.23
C LYS A 25 8.42 -6.87 -20.65
N MET A 26 8.50 -7.97 -21.42
CA MET A 26 7.31 -8.72 -21.84
C MET A 26 6.53 -9.28 -20.63
N VAL A 27 7.23 -9.89 -19.68
CA VAL A 27 6.61 -10.41 -18.46
C VAL A 27 5.98 -9.31 -17.63
N ALA A 28 6.67 -8.17 -17.45
CA ALA A 28 6.15 -7.03 -16.72
C ALA A 28 4.90 -6.43 -17.41
N SER A 29 4.93 -6.33 -18.75
CA SER A 29 3.78 -5.84 -19.54
C SER A 29 2.55 -6.76 -19.39
N ALA A 30 2.73 -8.07 -19.42
CA ALA A 30 1.64 -9.02 -19.22
C ALA A 30 1.03 -8.92 -17.81
N LYS A 31 1.88 -8.76 -16.79
CA LYS A 31 1.41 -8.53 -15.40
C LYS A 31 0.65 -7.22 -15.27
N LEU A 32 1.15 -6.15 -15.89
CA LEU A 32 0.49 -4.84 -15.89
C LEU A 32 -0.88 -4.93 -16.54
N HIS A 33 -0.98 -5.55 -17.71
CA HIS A 33 -2.25 -5.71 -18.43
C HIS A 33 -3.28 -6.45 -17.57
N LYS A 34 -2.87 -7.58 -16.98
CA LYS A 34 -3.74 -8.34 -16.08
C LYS A 34 -4.21 -7.52 -14.87
N ALA A 35 -3.33 -6.72 -14.27
CA ALA A 35 -3.70 -5.84 -13.15
C ALA A 35 -4.67 -4.73 -13.60
N GLN A 36 -4.48 -4.16 -14.80
CA GLN A 36 -5.38 -3.17 -15.38
C GLN A 36 -6.78 -3.73 -15.63
N GLU A 37 -6.89 -4.92 -16.21
CA GLU A 37 -8.18 -5.59 -16.42
C GLU A 37 -8.96 -5.77 -15.11
N VAL A 38 -8.28 -6.20 -14.04
CA VAL A 38 -8.89 -6.37 -12.72
C VAL A 38 -9.38 -5.02 -12.16
N ILE A 39 -8.57 -3.98 -12.27
CA ILE A 39 -8.93 -2.63 -11.79
C ILE A 39 -10.10 -2.08 -12.59
N GLU A 40 -10.07 -2.17 -13.91
CA GLU A 40 -11.15 -1.68 -14.79
C GLU A 40 -12.48 -2.38 -14.51
N GLY A 41 -12.45 -3.69 -14.20
CA GLY A 41 -13.63 -4.43 -13.79
C GLY A 41 -14.17 -4.03 -12.40
N MET A 42 -13.31 -3.59 -11.49
CA MET A 42 -13.68 -3.25 -10.12
C MET A 42 -14.12 -1.80 -9.93
N LEU A 43 -13.56 -0.87 -10.71
CA LEU A 43 -13.83 0.56 -10.61
C LEU A 43 -15.33 0.94 -10.72
N PRO A 44 -16.14 0.38 -11.63
CA PRO A 44 -17.57 0.69 -11.68
C PRO A 44 -18.31 0.31 -10.41
N TYR A 45 -17.97 -0.85 -9.82
CA TYR A 45 -18.56 -1.32 -8.58
C TYR A 45 -18.20 -0.38 -7.41
N GLU A 46 -16.93 -0.03 -7.27
CA GLU A 46 -16.45 0.90 -6.24
C GLU A 46 -17.16 2.25 -6.34
N ARG A 47 -17.26 2.82 -7.55
CA ARG A 47 -17.94 4.11 -7.78
C ARG A 47 -19.42 4.06 -7.39
N GLN A 48 -20.13 3.01 -7.75
CA GLN A 48 -21.53 2.85 -7.40
C GLN A 48 -21.71 2.69 -5.89
N MET A 49 -20.88 1.89 -5.24
CA MET A 49 -20.92 1.72 -3.79
C MET A 49 -20.64 3.04 -3.07
N SER A 50 -19.62 3.77 -3.49
CA SER A 50 -19.26 5.09 -2.94
C SER A 50 -20.41 6.11 -3.11
N ALA A 51 -21.06 6.11 -4.28
CA ALA A 51 -22.22 6.97 -4.54
C ALA A 51 -23.40 6.62 -3.64
N ILE A 52 -23.72 5.33 -3.45
CA ILE A 52 -24.78 4.86 -2.54
C ILE A 52 -24.48 5.29 -1.10
N MET A 53 -23.26 5.07 -0.64
CA MET A 53 -22.82 5.47 0.71
C MET A 53 -22.95 6.99 0.92
N THR A 54 -22.47 7.77 -0.04
CA THR A 54 -22.55 9.23 0.02
C THR A 54 -24.01 9.71 0.05
N HIS A 55 -24.86 9.16 -0.81
CA HIS A 55 -26.27 9.50 -0.83
C HIS A 55 -26.98 9.12 0.48
N PHE A 56 -26.68 7.95 1.01
CA PHE A 56 -27.24 7.48 2.28
C PHE A 56 -26.87 8.44 3.44
N LEU A 57 -25.60 8.85 3.53
CA LEU A 57 -25.14 9.78 4.56
C LEU A 57 -25.73 11.20 4.39
N GLN A 58 -25.99 11.64 3.15
CA GLN A 58 -26.56 12.96 2.86
C GLN A 58 -28.08 13.03 3.08
N THR A 59 -28.81 11.93 2.92
CA THR A 59 -30.28 11.91 2.98
C THR A 59 -30.83 12.03 4.42
N GLY A 60 -29.98 12.28 5.40
CA GLY A 60 -30.38 12.79 6.72
C GLY A 60 -31.11 11.79 7.63
N GLY A 61 -30.97 10.51 7.37
CA GLY A 61 -31.26 9.55 8.43
C GLY A 61 -30.30 9.86 9.58
N LYS A 62 -30.82 10.16 10.77
CA LYS A 62 -30.01 10.13 12.01
C LYS A 62 -29.55 8.68 12.21
N THR A 63 -28.61 8.27 11.38
CA THR A 63 -27.99 6.97 11.53
C THR A 63 -26.95 7.18 12.61
N GLU A 64 -27.26 6.74 13.80
CA GLU A 64 -26.31 6.59 14.91
C GLU A 64 -25.30 5.50 14.52
N SER A 65 -24.60 5.73 13.42
CA SER A 65 -23.56 4.83 12.97
C SER A 65 -22.24 5.28 13.59
N PRO A 66 -21.54 4.39 14.29
CA PRO A 66 -20.22 4.68 14.82
C PRO A 66 -19.23 5.15 13.74
N PHE A 67 -19.45 4.78 12.48
CA PHE A 67 -18.63 5.20 11.34
C PHE A 67 -18.90 6.63 10.86
N ALA A 68 -20.08 7.19 11.18
CA ALA A 68 -20.47 8.55 10.78
C ALA A 68 -20.23 9.59 11.90
N THR A 69 -19.89 9.16 13.10
CA THR A 69 -19.69 10.04 14.25
C THR A 69 -18.32 10.71 14.15
N GLN A 70 -18.29 12.03 14.18
CA GLN A 70 -17.05 12.80 14.21
C GLN A 70 -16.47 12.77 15.63
N ARG A 71 -15.25 12.27 15.79
CA ARG A 71 -14.56 12.09 17.07
C ARG A 71 -13.18 12.68 17.03
N GLU A 72 -12.64 13.01 18.20
CA GLU A 72 -11.24 13.30 18.35
C GLU A 72 -10.41 12.01 18.22
N ALA A 73 -9.44 12.01 17.30
CA ALA A 73 -8.61 10.83 17.05
C ALA A 73 -7.55 10.67 18.16
N LYS A 74 -7.82 9.82 19.15
CA LYS A 74 -6.87 9.47 20.20
C LYS A 74 -5.85 8.43 19.74
N ARG A 75 -6.25 7.49 18.88
CA ARG A 75 -5.40 6.47 18.26
C ARG A 75 -5.55 6.51 16.74
N ILE A 76 -4.49 6.22 16.03
CA ILE A 76 -4.48 6.23 14.55
C ILE A 76 -3.99 4.87 14.04
N ALA A 77 -4.76 4.26 13.14
CA ALA A 77 -4.33 3.13 12.34
C ALA A 77 -3.86 3.64 10.97
N LEU A 78 -2.58 3.49 10.68
CA LEU A 78 -1.97 3.98 9.44
C LEU A 78 -1.71 2.80 8.49
N VAL A 79 -2.47 2.75 7.40
CA VAL A 79 -2.29 1.73 6.35
C VAL A 79 -1.47 2.32 5.22
N ILE A 80 -0.32 1.70 4.92
CA ILE A 80 0.62 2.24 3.93
C ILE A 80 0.94 1.16 2.90
N PHE A 81 0.80 1.52 1.62
CA PHE A 81 1.06 0.61 0.50
C PHE A 81 2.41 0.89 -0.16
N SER A 82 3.18 -0.16 -0.40
CA SER A 82 4.41 -0.12 -1.20
C SER A 82 4.54 -1.35 -2.08
N SER A 83 5.52 -1.36 -2.98
CA SER A 83 5.83 -2.57 -3.71
C SER A 83 6.82 -3.47 -2.94
N ASN A 84 6.87 -4.76 -3.32
CA ASN A 84 7.88 -5.70 -2.82
C ASN A 84 9.21 -5.57 -3.58
N SER A 85 9.18 -5.00 -4.80
CA SER A 85 10.31 -4.83 -5.70
C SER A 85 10.88 -3.42 -5.63
N SER A 86 12.18 -3.29 -5.95
CA SER A 86 12.84 -1.99 -6.08
C SER A 86 12.75 -1.41 -7.49
N LEU A 87 12.29 -2.18 -8.49
CA LEU A 87 12.20 -1.74 -9.89
C LEU A 87 10.87 -1.00 -10.19
N CYS A 88 10.63 0.08 -9.47
CA CYS A 88 9.38 0.87 -9.54
C CYS A 88 9.66 2.38 -9.65
N GLY A 89 10.82 2.79 -10.18
CA GLY A 89 11.21 4.20 -10.22
C GLY A 89 11.24 4.83 -8.83
N GLY A 90 10.68 6.03 -8.69
CA GLY A 90 10.62 6.76 -7.42
C GLY A 90 9.47 6.36 -6.49
N PHE A 91 8.62 5.41 -6.85
CA PHE A 91 7.39 5.10 -6.10
C PHE A 91 7.66 4.81 -4.62
N ASN A 92 8.46 3.79 -4.31
CA ASN A 92 8.75 3.42 -2.92
C ASN A 92 9.45 4.54 -2.15
N SER A 93 10.37 5.26 -2.79
CA SER A 93 11.09 6.38 -2.16
C SER A 93 10.14 7.53 -1.79
N ASN A 94 9.16 7.80 -2.65
CA ASN A 94 8.17 8.83 -2.38
C ASN A 94 7.22 8.41 -1.25
N VAL A 95 6.75 7.14 -1.25
CA VAL A 95 5.92 6.60 -0.16
C VAL A 95 6.65 6.67 1.18
N ILE A 96 7.91 6.25 1.23
CA ILE A 96 8.72 6.30 2.46
C ILE A 96 8.94 7.75 2.90
N ARG A 97 9.16 8.68 1.98
CA ARG A 97 9.30 10.11 2.29
C ARG A 97 8.00 10.66 2.89
N SER A 98 6.85 10.38 2.26
CA SER A 98 5.55 10.80 2.78
C SER A 98 5.25 10.19 4.15
N TYR A 99 5.64 8.94 4.38
CA TYR A 99 5.55 8.29 5.68
C TYR A 99 6.37 9.02 6.75
N HIS A 100 7.63 9.37 6.48
CA HIS A 100 8.46 10.11 7.43
C HIS A 100 7.93 11.52 7.68
N GLN A 101 7.51 12.22 6.63
CA GLN A 101 6.89 13.54 6.76
C GLN A 101 5.64 13.47 7.65
N TRP A 102 4.78 12.46 7.45
CA TRP A 102 3.60 12.26 8.27
C TRP A 102 3.96 12.01 9.75
N LEU A 103 5.01 11.21 10.01
CA LEU A 103 5.51 10.99 11.38
C LEU A 103 6.02 12.27 12.02
N ASP A 104 6.72 13.12 11.28
CA ASP A 104 7.23 14.39 11.77
C ASP A 104 6.08 15.36 12.10
N GLU A 105 5.05 15.41 11.26
CA GLU A 105 3.84 16.22 11.49
C GLU A 105 3.04 15.74 12.72
N HIS A 106 3.14 14.47 13.09
CA HIS A 106 2.44 13.85 14.22
C HIS A 106 3.39 13.43 15.35
N ALA A 107 4.56 14.06 15.44
CA ALA A 107 5.59 13.72 16.43
C ALA A 107 5.13 13.87 17.89
N GLN A 108 4.06 14.63 18.15
CA GLN A 108 3.47 14.82 19.48
C GLN A 108 2.64 13.61 19.93
N MET A 109 2.25 12.74 19.00
CA MET A 109 1.47 11.53 19.31
C MET A 109 2.39 10.48 19.96
N ALA A 110 1.92 9.89 21.05
CA ALA A 110 2.64 8.79 21.68
C ALA A 110 2.73 7.58 20.71
N LYS A 111 3.87 6.92 20.66
CA LYS A 111 4.09 5.75 19.79
C LYS A 111 3.07 4.64 20.02
N GLU A 112 2.56 4.53 21.23
CA GLU A 112 1.54 3.54 21.64
C GLU A 112 0.17 3.80 21.01
N ASN A 113 -0.08 5.02 20.57
CA ASN A 113 -1.34 5.42 19.94
C ASN A 113 -1.30 5.26 18.41
N LEU A 114 -0.19 4.80 17.85
CA LEU A 114 -0.02 4.61 16.42
C LEU A 114 0.16 3.13 16.08
N ILE A 115 -0.79 2.58 15.32
CA ILE A 115 -0.75 1.22 14.80
C ILE A 115 -0.47 1.29 13.30
N ILE A 116 0.60 0.63 12.83
CA ILE A 116 1.01 0.73 11.42
C ILE A 116 0.81 -0.61 10.72
N TYR A 117 0.05 -0.57 9.61
CA TYR A 117 -0.25 -1.67 8.72
C TYR A 117 0.52 -1.50 7.39
N PRO A 118 1.75 -1.99 7.29
CA PRO A 118 2.55 -1.86 6.08
C PRO A 118 2.20 -2.96 5.07
N VAL A 119 1.56 -2.58 3.97
CA VAL A 119 1.29 -3.48 2.85
C VAL A 119 2.43 -3.38 1.85
N GLY A 120 3.27 -4.42 1.82
CA GLY A 120 4.47 -4.49 0.97
C GLY A 120 5.78 -4.36 1.74
N ARG A 121 6.79 -5.07 1.25
CA ARG A 121 8.07 -5.25 1.92
C ARG A 121 8.84 -3.95 2.15
N LYS A 122 8.85 -3.05 1.15
CA LYS A 122 9.69 -1.84 1.23
C LYS A 122 9.25 -0.89 2.34
N ILE A 123 7.96 -0.73 2.54
CA ILE A 123 7.47 0.08 3.66
C ILE A 123 7.57 -0.68 4.99
N ALA A 124 7.38 -1.99 5.01
CA ALA A 124 7.56 -2.78 6.22
C ALA A 124 8.99 -2.67 6.78
N ASP A 125 9.99 -2.70 5.89
CA ASP A 125 11.40 -2.49 6.25
C ASP A 125 11.65 -1.06 6.78
N ALA A 126 11.00 -0.06 6.19
CA ALA A 126 11.13 1.34 6.62
C ALA A 126 10.49 1.56 8.01
N VAL A 127 9.31 1.00 8.25
CA VAL A 127 8.60 1.04 9.55
C VAL A 127 9.48 0.44 10.65
N LYS A 128 10.05 -0.75 10.42
CA LYS A 128 10.98 -1.38 11.38
C LYS A 128 12.21 -0.52 11.67
N LYS A 129 12.79 0.10 10.62
CA LYS A 129 13.94 1.02 10.77
C LYS A 129 13.61 2.29 11.56
N SER A 130 12.38 2.76 11.49
CA SER A 130 11.89 3.90 12.27
C SER A 130 11.57 3.54 13.73
N GLY A 131 11.79 2.29 14.16
CA GLY A 131 11.57 1.83 15.51
C GLY A 131 10.12 1.56 15.87
N PHE A 132 9.27 1.31 14.86
CA PHE A 132 7.90 0.86 15.05
C PHE A 132 7.78 -0.64 14.78
N THR A 133 6.86 -1.28 15.48
CA THR A 133 6.50 -2.68 15.22
C THR A 133 5.31 -2.70 14.27
N PRO A 134 5.41 -3.34 13.09
CA PRO A 134 4.26 -3.54 12.20
C PRO A 134 3.15 -4.34 12.90
N ALA A 135 1.89 -4.00 12.63
CA ALA A 135 0.73 -4.72 13.16
C ALA A 135 0.64 -6.17 12.64
N GLY A 136 1.20 -6.42 11.45
CA GLY A 136 1.24 -7.75 10.86
C GLY A 136 2.15 -7.82 9.64
N ASP A 137 2.22 -8.99 8.99
CA ASP A 137 2.91 -9.19 7.72
C ASP A 137 1.92 -9.23 6.56
N TYR A 138 1.84 -8.13 5.82
CA TYR A 138 0.98 -7.95 4.65
C TYR A 138 1.78 -7.88 3.33
N THR A 139 3.00 -8.42 3.30
CA THR A 139 3.87 -8.37 2.13
C THR A 139 3.29 -9.12 0.94
N HIS A 140 2.60 -10.24 1.21
CA HIS A 140 1.98 -11.06 0.17
C HIS A 140 0.85 -10.31 -0.56
N MET A 141 0.07 -9.50 0.15
CA MET A 141 -1.05 -8.73 -0.41
C MET A 141 -0.62 -7.73 -1.48
N ALA A 142 0.62 -7.23 -1.42
CA ALA A 142 1.14 -6.30 -2.43
C ALA A 142 1.38 -6.95 -3.81
N ASP A 143 1.62 -8.26 -3.85
CA ASP A 143 1.87 -9.01 -5.09
C ASP A 143 0.66 -9.77 -5.59
N LYS A 144 -0.10 -10.37 -4.67
CA LYS A 144 -1.26 -11.23 -4.97
C LYS A 144 -2.37 -10.98 -3.94
N PRO A 145 -3.06 -9.84 -4.04
CA PRO A 145 -4.19 -9.58 -3.15
C PRO A 145 -5.29 -10.62 -3.39
N ASN A 146 -5.86 -11.13 -2.31
CA ASN A 146 -7.03 -11.98 -2.38
C ASN A 146 -8.15 -11.41 -1.49
N TYR A 147 -9.39 -11.78 -1.80
CA TYR A 147 -10.57 -11.26 -1.11
C TYR A 147 -10.53 -11.55 0.39
N THR A 148 -10.22 -12.77 0.78
CA THR A 148 -10.25 -13.21 2.18
C THR A 148 -9.26 -12.45 3.06
N GLU A 149 -8.03 -12.23 2.57
CA GLU A 149 -7.03 -11.45 3.30
C GLU A 149 -7.41 -9.97 3.40
N CYS A 150 -7.95 -9.40 2.31
CA CYS A 150 -8.43 -8.02 2.31
C CYS A 150 -9.63 -7.83 3.24
N GLU A 151 -10.57 -8.77 3.26
CA GLU A 151 -11.73 -8.80 4.15
C GLU A 151 -11.29 -8.89 5.62
N SER A 152 -10.33 -9.77 5.92
CA SER A 152 -9.78 -9.92 7.28
C SER A 152 -9.14 -8.63 7.78
N LEU A 153 -8.31 -7.98 6.94
CA LEU A 153 -7.70 -6.70 7.28
C LEU A 153 -8.76 -5.60 7.47
N ALA A 154 -9.75 -5.54 6.59
CA ALA A 154 -10.84 -4.57 6.70
C ALA A 154 -11.66 -4.77 7.99
N ALA A 155 -11.97 -6.02 8.33
CA ALA A 155 -12.68 -6.36 9.57
C ALA A 155 -11.87 -5.98 10.82
N GLU A 156 -10.55 -6.21 10.82
CA GLU A 156 -9.66 -5.79 11.89
C GLU A 156 -9.65 -4.27 12.07
N LEU A 157 -9.52 -3.51 10.97
CA LEU A 157 -9.56 -2.05 11.00
C LEU A 157 -10.90 -1.52 11.49
N CYS A 158 -12.02 -2.12 11.08
CA CYS A 158 -13.35 -1.79 11.56
C CYS A 158 -13.48 -2.09 13.07
N CYS A 159 -12.97 -3.23 13.52
CA CYS A 159 -13.00 -3.60 14.94
C CYS A 159 -12.21 -2.61 15.80
N LEU A 160 -11.04 -2.15 15.32
CA LEU A 160 -10.26 -1.11 16.01
C LEU A 160 -11.03 0.21 16.15
N LEU A 161 -11.80 0.58 15.15
CA LEU A 161 -12.62 1.78 15.20
C LEU A 161 -13.74 1.67 16.27
N TYR A 162 -14.35 0.49 16.44
CA TYR A 162 -15.35 0.24 17.47
C TYR A 162 -14.77 0.14 18.87
N THR A 163 -13.67 -0.61 19.03
CA THR A 163 -13.09 -0.88 20.36
C THR A 163 -12.37 0.31 20.95
N SER A 164 -11.91 1.25 20.12
CA SER A 164 -11.32 2.51 20.62
C SER A 164 -12.31 3.39 21.37
N ASP A 165 -13.61 3.18 21.15
CA ASP A 165 -14.71 3.93 21.77
C ASP A 165 -15.17 3.27 23.09
N ALA A 166 -15.06 1.94 23.20
CA ALA A 166 -15.54 1.18 24.36
C ALA A 166 -14.57 1.20 25.56
N ALA A 167 -13.38 1.77 25.41
CA ALA A 167 -12.39 1.85 26.50
C ALA A 167 -12.46 3.16 27.28
N ASP A 168 -13.35 4.09 26.91
CA ASP A 168 -13.49 5.41 27.54
C ASP A 168 -14.80 5.53 28.35
N GLU A 169 -15.61 4.44 28.54
CA GLU A 169 -16.65 4.30 29.54
C GLU A 169 -16.11 3.51 30.75
#